data_27d81705f106f75422fc454ff954917f
#
_entry.id   27d81705f106f75422fc454ff954917f
#
_cell.length_a   1.000
_cell.length_b   1.000
_cell.length_c   1.000
_cell.angle_alpha   90.00
_cell.angle_beta   90.00
_cell.angle_gamma   90.00
#
_symmetry.space_group_name_H-M   'P 1'
#
loop_
_entity.id
_entity.type
_entity.pdbx_description
1 polymer ?
#
loop_
_entity_poly.entity_id
_entity_poly.type
_entity_poly.pdbx_seq_one_letter_code
_entity_poly.pdbx_strand_id
1 'polypeptide(L)'
;ATAEAGSAPADAGEGDAPRLAALSQPFQAEIARAAAAHGLDEKLLHALVLTESAYQLGALSPAGAGGLTQLMPDTARELGVGDRFDPVQNLRGGADYLARQLLRFGDLRLALSAYNAGPGRVARLGRVPDIAETQAYVISVIDCYLALTAGQAPRNSLHCRPRVQP
;
A
#
# COMPACT_ATOMS: atom_id res chain seq x y z
N ALA A 1 37.04 -33.64 51.16
CA ALA A 1 35.78 -34.27 50.92
C ALA A 1 34.88 -33.44 50.01
N THR A 2 34.49 -34.07 48.94
CA THR A 2 33.31 -33.94 48.10
C THR A 2 32.92 -32.58 47.51
N ALA A 3 33.09 -32.55 46.17
CA ALA A 3 32.53 -31.61 45.22
C ALA A 3 31.02 -31.79 45.09
N GLU A 4 30.32 -30.71 44.95
CA GLU A 4 28.96 -30.71 44.53
C GLU A 4 28.83 -30.08 43.14
N ALA A 5 28.25 -30.81 42.23
CA ALA A 5 27.99 -30.41 40.88
C ALA A 5 26.81 -29.41 40.83
N GLY A 6 27.06 -28.24 40.30
CA GLY A 6 26.01 -27.29 39.97
C GLY A 6 25.30 -27.72 38.66
N SER A 7 24.03 -28.03 38.78
CA SER A 7 23.18 -28.22 37.60
C SER A 7 22.87 -26.87 36.96
N ALA A 8 23.14 -26.77 35.66
CA ALA A 8 22.75 -25.66 34.85
C ALA A 8 21.21 -25.61 34.69
N PRO A 9 20.58 -24.45 34.69
CA PRO A 9 19.19 -24.36 34.38
C PRO A 9 18.97 -24.63 32.87
N ALA A 10 17.97 -25.41 32.60
CA ALA A 10 17.51 -25.70 31.24
C ALA A 10 17.14 -24.40 30.53
N ASP A 11 17.68 -24.25 29.35
CA ASP A 11 17.26 -23.29 28.36
C ASP A 11 15.76 -23.53 28.05
N ALA A 12 14.93 -22.63 28.56
CA ALA A 12 13.54 -22.58 28.16
C ALA A 12 13.51 -22.06 26.72
N GLY A 13 13.36 -22.95 25.76
CA GLY A 13 13.19 -22.59 24.38
C GLY A 13 12.10 -21.53 24.25
N GLU A 14 12.50 -20.33 23.88
CA GLU A 14 11.58 -19.33 23.36
C GLU A 14 10.88 -19.95 22.17
N GLY A 15 9.60 -20.24 22.34
CA GLY A 15 8.74 -20.70 21.26
C GLY A 15 8.82 -19.70 20.13
N ASP A 16 9.37 -20.16 19.03
CA ASP A 16 9.43 -19.39 17.78
C ASP A 16 7.98 -19.12 17.35
N ALA A 17 7.48 -17.94 17.75
CA ALA A 17 6.20 -17.47 17.22
C ALA A 17 6.33 -17.44 15.70
N PRO A 18 5.34 -17.98 14.94
CA PRO A 18 5.46 -18.02 13.50
C PRO A 18 5.66 -16.60 12.99
N ARG A 19 6.86 -16.31 12.51
CA ARG A 19 7.14 -15.07 11.81
C ARG A 19 6.23 -15.04 10.60
N LEU A 20 5.32 -14.06 10.58
CA LEU A 20 4.53 -13.80 9.36
C LEU A 20 5.51 -13.72 8.20
N ALA A 21 5.34 -14.60 7.22
CA ALA A 21 6.21 -14.62 6.05
C ALA A 21 6.23 -13.21 5.45
N ALA A 22 7.44 -12.67 5.24
CA ALA A 22 7.61 -11.37 4.60
C ALA A 22 6.95 -11.40 3.21
N LEU A 23 6.27 -10.33 2.84
CA LEU A 23 5.70 -10.19 1.51
C LEU A 23 6.83 -10.27 0.47
N SER A 24 6.66 -11.10 -0.56
CA SER A 24 7.64 -11.27 -1.65
C SER A 24 7.33 -10.33 -2.82
N GLN A 25 7.03 -9.06 -2.52
CA GLN A 25 6.66 -8.06 -3.51
C GLN A 25 7.84 -7.14 -3.86
N PRO A 26 7.85 -6.56 -5.08
CA PRO A 26 8.83 -5.55 -5.44
C PRO A 26 8.79 -4.36 -4.48
N PHE A 27 9.92 -3.68 -4.30
CA PHE A 27 10.05 -2.51 -3.41
C PHE A 27 9.58 -2.77 -1.97
N GLN A 28 9.70 -4.01 -1.51
CA GLN A 28 9.20 -4.43 -0.20
C GLN A 28 9.72 -3.56 0.94
N ALA A 29 11.02 -3.29 0.99
CA ALA A 29 11.62 -2.51 2.06
C ALA A 29 11.20 -1.03 1.99
N GLU A 30 11.15 -0.46 0.81
CA GLU A 30 10.77 0.95 0.57
C GLU A 30 9.29 1.18 0.90
N ILE A 31 8.42 0.25 0.50
CA ILE A 31 6.98 0.32 0.78
C ILE A 31 6.73 0.14 2.27
N ALA A 32 7.41 -0.81 2.91
CA ALA A 32 7.29 -1.01 4.36
C ALA A 32 7.65 0.26 5.15
N ARG A 33 8.75 0.93 4.77
CA ARG A 33 9.18 2.18 5.41
C ARG A 33 8.20 3.31 5.19
N ALA A 34 7.72 3.50 3.97
CA ALA A 34 6.75 4.54 3.64
C ALA A 34 5.43 4.34 4.39
N ALA A 35 4.93 3.11 4.43
CA ALA A 35 3.71 2.76 5.15
C ALA A 35 3.86 3.03 6.66
N ALA A 36 4.96 2.57 7.26
CA ALA A 36 5.24 2.78 8.69
C ALA A 36 5.34 4.28 9.04
N ALA A 37 5.96 5.08 8.18
CA ALA A 37 6.12 6.52 8.39
C ALA A 37 4.79 7.27 8.45
N HIS A 38 3.75 6.75 7.82
CA HIS A 38 2.42 7.40 7.75
C HIS A 38 1.30 6.57 8.40
N GLY A 39 1.65 5.54 9.17
CA GLY A 39 0.67 4.72 9.88
C GLY A 39 -0.26 3.92 8.99
N LEU A 40 0.18 3.55 7.79
CA LEU A 40 -0.58 2.74 6.84
C LEU A 40 -0.28 1.26 6.99
N ASP A 41 -1.27 0.44 6.66
CA ASP A 41 -1.07 -0.97 6.40
C ASP A 41 -0.18 -1.12 5.15
N GLU A 42 0.90 -1.86 5.29
CA GLU A 42 1.86 -2.14 4.21
C GLU A 42 1.20 -2.80 2.99
N LYS A 43 0.28 -3.73 3.22
CA LYS A 43 -0.46 -4.40 2.15
C LYS A 43 -1.38 -3.46 1.40
N LEU A 44 -1.96 -2.48 2.09
CA LEU A 44 -2.77 -1.45 1.44
C LEU A 44 -1.91 -0.56 0.53
N LEU A 45 -0.73 -0.18 0.96
CA LEU A 45 0.19 0.60 0.11
C LEU A 45 0.67 -0.23 -1.09
N HIS A 46 0.97 -1.52 -0.93
CA HIS A 46 1.23 -2.43 -2.04
C HIS A 46 0.05 -2.50 -3.02
N ALA A 47 -1.18 -2.60 -2.51
CA ALA A 47 -2.38 -2.66 -3.33
C ALA A 47 -2.56 -1.38 -4.17
N LEU A 48 -2.26 -0.23 -3.60
CA LEU A 48 -2.26 1.04 -4.31
C LEU A 48 -1.22 1.03 -5.43
N VAL A 49 0.01 0.64 -5.15
CA VAL A 49 1.11 0.58 -6.13
C VAL A 49 0.79 -0.41 -7.26
N LEU A 50 0.25 -1.59 -6.93
CA LEU A 50 -0.22 -2.55 -7.93
C LEU A 50 -1.21 -1.94 -8.92
N THR A 51 -2.19 -1.24 -8.39
CA THR A 51 -3.25 -0.62 -9.20
C THR A 51 -2.73 0.57 -10.00
N GLU A 52 -1.88 1.40 -9.40
CA GLU A 52 -1.39 2.62 -10.02
C GLU A 52 -0.33 2.37 -11.09
N SER A 53 0.62 1.49 -10.84
CA SER A 53 1.80 1.35 -11.70
C SER A 53 2.21 -0.09 -12.01
N ALA A 54 1.63 -1.08 -11.36
CA ALA A 54 2.13 -2.46 -11.39
C ALA A 54 3.64 -2.53 -11.09
N TYR A 55 4.10 -1.73 -10.13
CA TYR A 55 5.51 -1.59 -9.72
C TYR A 55 6.44 -1.03 -10.82
N GLN A 56 5.91 -0.37 -11.83
CA GLN A 56 6.72 0.26 -12.86
C GLN A 56 7.21 1.63 -12.41
N LEU A 57 8.50 1.73 -12.18
CA LEU A 57 9.15 2.93 -11.65
C LEU A 57 8.94 4.18 -12.52
N GLY A 58 8.97 4.00 -13.83
CA GLY A 58 8.82 5.06 -14.83
C GLY A 58 7.39 5.26 -15.33
N ALA A 59 6.37 4.71 -14.66
CA ALA A 59 4.99 4.83 -15.11
C ALA A 59 4.57 6.30 -15.24
N LEU A 60 4.00 6.64 -16.38
CA LEU A 60 3.50 7.99 -16.69
C LEU A 60 2.15 7.85 -17.38
N SER A 61 1.09 8.38 -16.76
CA SER A 61 -0.25 8.34 -17.34
C SER A 61 -0.43 9.40 -18.43
N PRO A 62 -1.42 9.26 -19.32
CA PRO A 62 -1.73 10.30 -20.31
C PRO A 62 -2.07 11.65 -19.69
N ALA A 63 -2.62 11.67 -18.47
CA ALA A 63 -2.93 12.89 -17.74
C ALA A 63 -1.72 13.51 -17.03
N GLY A 64 -0.58 12.80 -16.98
CA GLY A 64 0.65 13.29 -16.38
C GLY A 64 0.94 12.79 -14.96
N ALA A 65 0.18 11.81 -14.45
CA ALA A 65 0.50 11.16 -13.19
C ALA A 65 1.77 10.32 -13.33
N GLY A 66 2.67 10.39 -12.35
CA GLY A 66 3.99 9.78 -12.48
C GLY A 66 4.42 8.93 -11.29
N GLY A 67 5.17 7.86 -11.62
CA GLY A 67 5.84 6.99 -10.67
C GLY A 67 4.97 5.91 -10.04
N LEU A 68 5.50 5.26 -9.04
CA LEU A 68 4.92 4.05 -8.42
C LEU A 68 3.49 4.27 -7.89
N THR A 69 3.22 5.43 -7.30
CA THR A 69 1.90 5.78 -6.73
C THR A 69 1.12 6.78 -7.58
N GLN A 70 1.60 7.07 -8.79
CA GLN A 70 0.94 7.93 -9.78
C GLN A 70 0.52 9.29 -9.22
N LEU A 71 1.51 10.08 -8.81
CA LEU A 71 1.30 11.44 -8.33
C LEU A 71 1.22 12.43 -9.50
N MET A 72 0.23 13.31 -9.46
CA MET A 72 0.17 14.47 -10.34
C MET A 72 1.27 15.48 -9.95
N PRO A 73 1.79 16.27 -10.90
CA PRO A 73 2.87 17.23 -10.61
C PRO A 73 2.56 18.19 -9.46
N ASP A 74 1.36 18.77 -9.43
CA ASP A 74 0.97 19.71 -8.39
C ASP A 74 0.85 19.03 -7.02
N THR A 75 0.25 17.85 -6.97
CA THR A 75 0.15 17.05 -5.74
C THR A 75 1.54 16.67 -5.23
N ALA A 76 2.43 16.24 -6.10
CA ALA A 76 3.82 15.93 -5.74
C ALA A 76 4.52 17.14 -5.13
N ARG A 77 4.33 18.31 -5.70
CA ARG A 77 4.90 19.56 -5.20
C ARG A 77 4.38 19.88 -3.79
N GLU A 78 3.09 19.78 -3.57
CA GLU A 78 2.46 19.99 -2.25
C GLU A 78 2.96 19.02 -1.19
N LEU A 79 3.30 17.79 -1.61
CA LEU A 79 3.82 16.74 -0.74
C LEU A 79 5.33 16.82 -0.53
N GLY A 80 6.02 17.76 -1.17
CA GLY A 80 7.48 17.87 -1.08
C GLY A 80 8.25 16.82 -1.88
N VAL A 81 7.61 16.21 -2.88
CA VAL A 81 8.25 15.24 -3.78
C VAL A 81 8.95 15.99 -4.90
N GLY A 82 10.27 15.99 -4.88
CA GLY A 82 11.11 16.65 -5.90
C GLY A 82 11.26 15.82 -7.17
N ASP A 83 11.32 14.51 -7.05
CA ASP A 83 11.42 13.57 -8.16
C ASP A 83 10.38 12.45 -8.00
N ARG A 84 9.35 12.48 -8.83
CA ARG A 84 8.27 11.48 -8.82
C ARG A 84 8.72 10.09 -9.26
N PHE A 85 9.85 9.99 -9.93
CA PHE A 85 10.42 8.74 -10.43
C PHE A 85 11.49 8.17 -9.51
N ASP A 86 11.84 8.87 -8.43
CA ASP A 86 12.60 8.30 -7.33
C ASP A 86 11.68 7.45 -6.44
N PRO A 87 11.97 6.16 -6.24
CA PRO A 87 11.05 5.27 -5.54
C PRO A 87 10.80 5.69 -4.08
N VAL A 88 11.82 6.13 -3.39
CA VAL A 88 11.68 6.53 -1.98
C VAL A 88 10.82 7.79 -1.86
N GLN A 89 11.07 8.80 -2.66
CA GLN A 89 10.30 10.04 -2.65
C GLN A 89 8.85 9.82 -3.08
N ASN A 90 8.65 9.08 -4.16
CA ASN A 90 7.30 8.78 -4.67
C ASN A 90 6.47 8.00 -3.68
N LEU A 91 7.01 6.92 -3.12
CA LEU A 91 6.30 6.07 -2.15
C LEU A 91 5.97 6.85 -0.87
N ARG A 92 6.87 7.68 -0.40
CA ARG A 92 6.61 8.54 0.77
C ARG A 92 5.48 9.53 0.47
N GLY A 93 5.51 10.17 -0.67
CA GLY A 93 4.46 11.10 -1.10
C GLY A 93 3.12 10.42 -1.26
N GLY A 94 3.07 9.27 -1.92
CA GLY A 94 1.85 8.49 -2.09
C GLY A 94 1.27 7.98 -0.78
N ALA A 95 2.12 7.51 0.13
CA ALA A 95 1.70 7.09 1.46
C ALA A 95 1.14 8.25 2.28
N ASP A 96 1.79 9.40 2.26
CA ASP A 96 1.33 10.62 2.91
C ASP A 96 -0.06 11.03 2.36
N TYR A 97 -0.19 11.07 1.04
CA TYR A 97 -1.44 11.46 0.39
C TYR A 97 -2.59 10.51 0.72
N LEU A 98 -2.35 9.21 0.67
CA LEU A 98 -3.36 8.21 1.04
C LEU A 98 -3.75 8.32 2.52
N ALA A 99 -2.79 8.49 3.41
CA ALA A 99 -3.05 8.66 4.84
C ALA A 99 -3.91 9.89 5.12
N ARG A 100 -3.66 11.00 4.44
CA ARG A 100 -4.49 12.22 4.55
C ARG A 100 -5.93 11.96 4.12
N GLN A 101 -6.14 11.20 3.04
CA GLN A 101 -7.49 10.86 2.59
C GLN A 101 -8.22 9.95 3.57
N LEU A 102 -7.53 8.97 4.13
CA LEU A 102 -8.10 8.10 5.17
C LEU A 102 -8.52 8.86 6.41
N LEU A 103 -7.70 9.82 6.86
CA LEU A 103 -8.04 10.70 7.99
C LEU A 103 -9.23 11.60 7.67
N ARG A 104 -9.25 12.18 6.48
CA ARG A 104 -10.30 13.11 6.07
C ARG A 104 -11.65 12.45 5.93
N PHE A 105 -11.71 11.29 5.32
CA PHE A 105 -12.98 10.65 4.96
C PHE A 105 -13.42 9.55 5.92
N GLY A 106 -12.50 8.96 6.68
CA GLY A 106 -12.81 7.91 7.66
C GLY A 106 -13.35 6.61 7.07
N ASP A 107 -13.32 6.46 5.76
CA ASP A 107 -13.82 5.32 5.01
C ASP A 107 -12.87 4.99 3.87
N LEU A 108 -12.50 3.71 3.73
CA LEU A 108 -11.52 3.29 2.74
C LEU A 108 -11.97 3.57 1.29
N ARG A 109 -13.23 3.31 0.97
CA ARG A 109 -13.74 3.53 -0.39
C ARG A 109 -13.74 5.01 -0.76
N LEU A 110 -14.13 5.86 0.18
CA LEU A 110 -14.10 7.32 -0.03
C LEU A 110 -12.67 7.83 -0.14
N ALA A 111 -11.75 7.33 0.69
CA ALA A 111 -10.34 7.69 0.64
C ALA A 111 -9.70 7.31 -0.69
N LEU A 112 -9.95 6.10 -1.18
CA LEU A 112 -9.45 5.63 -2.48
C LEU A 112 -10.07 6.43 -3.63
N SER A 113 -11.35 6.74 -3.55
CA SER A 113 -12.01 7.61 -4.52
C SER A 113 -11.39 9.00 -4.55
N ALA A 114 -11.09 9.57 -3.39
CA ALA A 114 -10.44 10.85 -3.26
C ALA A 114 -9.02 10.84 -3.83
N TYR A 115 -8.28 9.76 -3.60
CA TYR A 115 -6.95 9.58 -4.17
C TYR A 115 -6.99 9.61 -5.71
N ASN A 116 -7.94 8.90 -6.31
CA ASN A 116 -8.09 8.79 -7.77
C ASN A 116 -8.78 10.01 -8.41
N ALA A 117 -9.92 10.43 -7.86
CA ALA A 117 -10.79 11.45 -8.48
C ALA A 117 -10.65 12.85 -7.89
N GLY A 118 -9.86 13.00 -6.84
CA GLY A 118 -9.65 14.25 -6.13
C GLY A 118 -10.50 14.39 -4.86
N PRO A 119 -9.88 14.85 -3.75
CA PRO A 119 -10.58 14.96 -2.47
C PRO A 119 -11.70 15.99 -2.47
N GLY A 120 -11.56 17.09 -3.22
CA GLY A 120 -12.61 18.10 -3.33
C GLY A 120 -13.89 17.57 -3.95
N ARG A 121 -13.80 16.76 -4.97
CA ARG A 121 -14.94 16.12 -5.63
C ARG A 121 -15.67 15.17 -4.68
N VAL A 122 -14.92 14.30 -4.00
CA VAL A 122 -15.49 13.34 -3.06
C VAL A 122 -16.12 14.05 -1.86
N ALA A 123 -15.50 15.10 -1.36
CA ALA A 123 -16.05 15.89 -0.26
C ALA A 123 -17.39 16.55 -0.65
N ARG A 124 -17.51 17.06 -1.87
CA ARG A 124 -18.77 17.64 -2.36
C ARG A 124 -19.87 16.61 -2.55
N LEU A 125 -19.53 15.41 -3.04
CA LEU A 125 -20.51 14.35 -3.29
C LEU A 125 -20.89 13.58 -2.03
N GLY A 126 -19.96 13.43 -1.09
CA GLY A 126 -20.15 12.60 0.12
C GLY A 126 -20.27 11.10 -0.18
N ARG A 127 -19.87 10.67 -1.35
CA ARG A 127 -19.94 9.26 -1.82
C ARG A 127 -18.90 9.00 -2.89
N VAL A 128 -18.71 7.72 -3.23
CA VAL A 128 -17.90 7.33 -4.40
C VAL A 128 -18.52 7.96 -5.64
N PRO A 129 -17.77 8.73 -6.44
CA PRO A 129 -18.29 9.33 -7.66
C PRO A 129 -18.83 8.31 -8.64
N ASP A 130 -19.86 8.66 -9.38
CA ASP A 130 -20.40 7.85 -10.46
C ASP A 130 -19.56 8.01 -11.73
N ILE A 131 -18.29 7.63 -11.61
CA ILE A 131 -17.26 7.66 -12.65
C ILE A 131 -16.72 6.24 -12.76
N ALA A 132 -16.87 5.65 -13.95
CA ALA A 132 -16.51 4.24 -14.20
C ALA A 132 -15.04 3.95 -13.83
N GLU A 133 -14.11 4.84 -14.19
CA GLU A 133 -12.70 4.72 -13.85
C GLU A 133 -12.48 4.67 -12.34
N THR A 134 -13.10 5.57 -11.60
CA THR A 134 -12.94 5.65 -10.14
C THR A 134 -13.54 4.44 -9.45
N GLN A 135 -14.71 4.00 -9.88
CA GLN A 135 -15.35 2.80 -9.35
C GLN A 135 -14.49 1.55 -9.58
N ALA A 136 -13.94 1.39 -10.78
CA ALA A 136 -13.03 0.29 -11.11
C ALA A 136 -11.73 0.38 -10.31
N TYR A 137 -11.20 1.57 -10.10
CA TYR A 137 -10.01 1.82 -9.28
C TYR A 137 -10.21 1.37 -7.83
N VAL A 138 -11.30 1.77 -7.21
CA VAL A 138 -11.62 1.39 -5.81
C VAL A 138 -11.71 -0.13 -5.68
N ILE A 139 -12.41 -0.79 -6.61
CA ILE A 139 -12.53 -2.25 -6.63
C ILE A 139 -11.15 -2.90 -6.79
N SER A 140 -10.33 -2.41 -7.71
CA SER A 140 -8.99 -2.94 -7.98
C SER A 140 -8.08 -2.88 -6.76
N VAL A 141 -8.02 -1.73 -6.08
CA VAL A 141 -7.19 -1.60 -4.87
C VAL A 141 -7.68 -2.55 -3.77
N ILE A 142 -8.98 -2.63 -3.54
CA ILE A 142 -9.55 -3.53 -2.52
C ILE A 142 -9.26 -4.99 -2.87
N ASP A 143 -9.45 -5.41 -4.11
CA ASP A 143 -9.15 -6.77 -4.56
C ASP A 143 -7.68 -7.12 -4.34
N CYS A 144 -6.77 -6.22 -4.67
CA CYS A 144 -5.34 -6.41 -4.44
C CYS A 144 -5.00 -6.47 -2.95
N TYR A 145 -5.62 -5.63 -2.14
CA TYR A 145 -5.46 -5.68 -0.70
C TYR A 145 -5.88 -7.04 -0.12
N LEU A 146 -7.03 -7.54 -0.55
CA LEU A 146 -7.53 -8.85 -0.13
C LEU A 146 -6.65 -10.00 -0.62
N ALA A 147 -6.16 -9.93 -1.85
CA ALA A 147 -5.25 -10.93 -2.41
C ALA A 147 -3.94 -11.01 -1.61
N LEU A 148 -3.34 -9.88 -1.28
CA LEU A 148 -2.13 -9.81 -0.45
C LEU A 148 -2.39 -10.33 0.97
N THR A 149 -3.54 -10.00 1.54
CA THR A 149 -3.95 -10.48 2.87
C THR A 149 -4.13 -12.00 2.88
N ALA A 150 -4.57 -12.58 1.76
CA ALA A 150 -4.70 -14.02 1.59
C ALA A 150 -3.35 -14.73 1.27
N GLY A 151 -2.24 -14.01 1.29
CA GLY A 151 -0.92 -14.56 1.04
C GLY A 151 -0.55 -14.73 -0.44
N GLN A 152 -1.33 -14.16 -1.35
CA GLN A 152 -1.01 -14.15 -2.77
C GLN A 152 0.08 -13.10 -3.07
N ALA A 153 0.76 -13.26 -4.21
CA ALA A 153 1.84 -12.37 -4.65
C ALA A 153 1.54 -11.82 -6.06
N PRO A 154 0.50 -10.99 -6.22
CA PRO A 154 0.14 -10.42 -7.52
C PRO A 154 1.24 -9.47 -8.02
N ARG A 155 1.41 -9.40 -9.34
CA ARG A 155 2.36 -8.49 -9.98
C ARG A 155 1.69 -7.38 -10.77
N ASN A 156 0.38 -7.49 -10.99
CA ASN A 156 -0.47 -6.45 -11.57
C ASN A 156 -1.90 -6.61 -11.04
N SER A 157 -2.75 -5.63 -11.29
CA SER A 157 -4.10 -5.59 -10.75
C SER A 157 -5.01 -6.70 -11.30
N LEU A 158 -4.76 -7.20 -12.49
CA LEU A 158 -5.53 -8.32 -13.05
C LEU A 158 -5.33 -9.61 -12.26
N HIS A 159 -4.15 -9.81 -11.68
CA HIS A 159 -3.86 -10.95 -10.81
C HIS A 159 -4.63 -10.90 -9.48
N CYS A 160 -5.15 -9.73 -9.11
CA CYS A 160 -5.88 -9.55 -7.85
C CYS A 160 -7.36 -9.94 -7.96
N ARG A 161 -7.90 -10.05 -9.18
CA ARG A 161 -9.32 -10.39 -9.37
C ARG A 161 -9.64 -11.74 -8.75
N PRO A 162 -10.73 -11.83 -7.96
CA PRO A 162 -11.18 -13.12 -7.44
C PRO A 162 -11.43 -14.09 -8.60
N ARG A 163 -10.91 -15.32 -8.46
CA ARG A 163 -11.23 -16.38 -9.40
C ARG A 163 -12.67 -16.79 -9.19
N VAL A 164 -13.52 -16.57 -10.18
CA VAL A 164 -14.84 -17.15 -10.19
C VAL A 164 -14.63 -18.65 -10.39
N GLN A 165 -14.90 -19.44 -9.36
CA GLN A 165 -14.97 -20.90 -9.51
C GLN A 165 -16.20 -21.21 -10.36
N PRO A 166 -16.07 -22.06 -11.39
CA PRO A 166 -17.21 -22.48 -12.18
C PRO A 166 -18.19 -23.32 -11.34
#